data_179de958c1435ef97c2d48da39095c17
#
_entry.id   179de958c1435ef97c2d48da39095c17
#
_cell.length_a   1.000
_cell.length_b   1.000
_cell.length_c   1.000
_cell.angle_alpha   90.00
_cell.angle_beta   90.00
_cell.angle_gamma   90.00
#
_symmetry.space_group_name_H-M   'P 1'
#
loop_
_entity.id
_entity.type
_entity.pdbx_description
1 polymer ?
#
loop_
_entity_poly.entity_id
_entity_poly.type
_entity_poly.pdbx_seq_one_letter_code
_entity_poly.pdbx_strand_id
1 'polypeptide(L)'
;IYIDDILQAIIKACYPKKNGTYNVGLGISRSFQDISDILQKELGVDLGTEYFPNPYDGYQMHTQANIAETIENLNFKPNVTLEQGIKLYISEIKLLHGMEVI
;
A
#
# COMPACT_ATOMS: atom_id res chain seq x y z
N ILE A 1 1.37 -0.38 -0.98
CA ILE A 1 1.52 0.31 -2.28
C ILE A 1 0.51 -0.21 -3.29
N TYR A 2 -0.05 0.69 -4.08
CA TYR A 2 -0.99 0.32 -5.13
C TYR A 2 -0.25 -0.24 -6.35
N ILE A 3 -0.88 -1.19 -7.05
CA ILE A 3 -0.24 -1.93 -8.16
C ILE A 3 0.27 -1.01 -9.27
N ASP A 4 -0.41 0.09 -9.57
CA ASP A 4 0.02 1.01 -10.63
C ASP A 4 1.36 1.66 -10.32
N ASP A 5 1.65 1.93 -9.04
CA ASP A 5 2.94 2.46 -8.63
C ASP A 5 4.05 1.40 -8.74
N ILE A 6 3.73 0.13 -8.48
CA ILE A 6 4.67 -0.97 -8.71
C ILE A 6 4.99 -1.08 -10.21
N LEU A 7 3.98 -1.02 -11.06
CA LEU A 7 4.17 -1.07 -12.51
C LEU A 7 5.01 0.10 -13.02
N GLN A 8 4.78 1.29 -12.47
CA GLN A 8 5.62 2.46 -12.76
C GLN A 8 7.09 2.18 -12.46
N ALA A 9 7.37 1.62 -11.27
CA ALA A 9 8.74 1.31 -10.85
C ALA A 9 9.39 0.29 -11.78
N ILE A 10 8.67 -0.76 -12.19
CA ILE A 10 9.17 -1.79 -13.11
C ILE A 10 9.53 -1.17 -14.46
N ILE A 11 8.67 -0.34 -15.01
CA ILE A 11 8.92 0.33 -16.29
C ILE A 11 10.15 1.24 -16.20
N LYS A 12 10.23 2.03 -15.14
CA LYS A 12 11.36 2.96 -14.93
C LYS A 12 12.67 2.25 -14.62
N ALA A 13 12.61 1.04 -14.06
CA ALA A 13 13.80 0.22 -13.82
C ALA A 13 14.46 -0.27 -15.12
N CYS A 14 13.76 -0.20 -16.25
CA CYS A 14 14.35 -0.51 -17.54
C CYS A 14 15.36 0.57 -18.00
N TYR A 15 15.32 1.77 -17.43
CA TYR A 15 16.15 2.91 -17.81
C TYR A 15 16.72 3.62 -16.58
N PRO A 16 17.48 2.91 -15.72
CA PRO A 16 17.99 3.50 -14.48
C PRO A 16 19.15 4.46 -14.74
N LYS A 17 19.29 5.48 -13.90
CA LYS A 17 20.51 6.32 -13.90
C LYS A 17 21.70 5.54 -13.34
N LYS A 18 21.45 4.62 -12.43
CA LYS A 18 22.45 3.76 -11.80
C LYS A 18 21.84 2.39 -11.59
N ASN A 19 22.55 1.33 -11.99
CA ASN A 19 22.13 -0.04 -11.74
C ASN A 19 22.26 -0.38 -10.26
N GLY A 20 21.33 -1.16 -9.75
CA GLY A 20 21.33 -1.57 -8.35
C GLY A 20 20.03 -2.25 -7.94
N THR A 21 19.88 -2.46 -6.64
CA THR A 21 18.67 -2.96 -6.03
C THR A 21 17.94 -1.79 -5.37
N TYR A 22 16.65 -1.66 -5.63
CA TYR A 22 15.88 -0.51 -5.19
C TYR A 22 14.63 -0.95 -4.42
N ASN A 23 14.37 -0.26 -3.31
CA ASN A 23 13.13 -0.45 -2.55
C ASN A 23 11.99 0.28 -3.25
N VAL A 24 10.83 -0.37 -3.32
CA VAL A 24 9.62 0.22 -3.90
C VAL A 24 8.51 0.24 -2.85
N GLY A 25 8.02 1.41 -2.55
CA GLY A 25 6.99 1.63 -1.55
C GLY A 25 6.54 3.08 -1.55
N LEU A 26 5.65 3.44 -0.63
CA LEU A 26 5.20 4.82 -0.49
C LEU A 26 6.19 5.70 0.29
N GLY A 27 7.13 5.09 1.03
CA GLY A 27 8.04 5.83 1.88
C GLY A 27 7.40 6.36 3.17
N ILE A 28 6.17 5.97 3.45
CA ILE A 28 5.38 6.39 4.61
C ILE A 28 4.93 5.15 5.36
N SER A 29 5.12 5.15 6.68
CA SER A 29 4.61 4.08 7.54
C SER A 29 3.16 4.35 7.91
N ARG A 30 2.31 3.33 7.79
CA ARG A 30 0.89 3.40 8.14
C ARG A 30 0.53 2.23 9.07
N SER A 31 -0.39 2.48 9.98
CA SER A 31 -0.83 1.45 10.93
C SER A 31 -1.89 0.53 10.32
N PHE A 32 -2.05 -0.67 10.90
CA PHE A 32 -3.17 -1.54 10.55
C PHE A 32 -4.51 -0.91 10.94
N GLN A 33 -4.53 -0.09 12.00
CA GLN A 33 -5.72 0.67 12.37
C GLN A 33 -6.13 1.63 11.26
N ASP A 34 -5.17 2.30 10.61
CA ASP A 34 -5.43 3.16 9.45
C ASP A 34 -6.12 2.39 8.34
N ILE A 35 -5.63 1.18 8.02
CA ILE A 35 -6.20 0.33 6.97
C ILE A 35 -7.64 -0.05 7.32
N SER A 36 -7.88 -0.48 8.57
CA SER A 36 -9.23 -0.84 9.04
C SER A 36 -10.19 0.33 8.94
N ASP A 37 -9.77 1.51 9.38
CA ASP A 37 -10.60 2.72 9.36
C ASP A 37 -10.96 3.14 7.93
N ILE A 38 -9.99 3.10 7.02
CA ILE A 38 -10.20 3.46 5.62
C ILE A 38 -11.14 2.47 4.94
N LEU A 39 -10.93 1.16 5.17
CA LEU A 39 -11.80 0.11 4.61
C LEU A 39 -13.24 0.28 5.08
N GLN A 40 -13.46 0.51 6.37
CA GLN A 40 -14.80 0.70 6.91
C GLN A 40 -15.48 1.94 6.31
N LYS A 41 -14.74 3.02 6.17
CA LYS A 41 -15.25 4.25 5.54
C LYS A 41 -15.67 4.02 4.10
N GLU A 42 -14.83 3.37 3.29
CA GLU A 42 -15.12 3.12 1.87
C GLU A 42 -16.21 2.06 1.67
N LEU A 43 -16.34 1.12 2.59
CA LEU A 43 -17.42 0.12 2.56
C LEU A 43 -18.74 0.66 3.14
N GLY A 44 -18.71 1.80 3.82
CA GLY A 44 -19.88 2.40 4.44
C GLY A 44 -20.36 1.66 5.68
N VAL A 45 -19.45 1.03 6.42
CA VAL A 45 -19.76 0.28 7.65
C VAL A 45 -19.00 0.87 8.83
N ASP A 46 -19.51 0.61 10.04
CA ASP A 46 -18.92 1.02 11.31
C ASP A 46 -18.98 -0.17 12.28
N LEU A 47 -18.05 -1.11 12.07
CA LEU A 47 -18.00 -2.36 12.82
C LEU A 47 -16.96 -2.34 13.96
N GLY A 48 -16.11 -1.30 13.99
CA GLY A 48 -14.99 -1.21 14.91
C GLY A 48 -13.86 -2.15 14.53
N THR A 49 -12.88 -2.24 15.41
CA THR A 49 -11.68 -3.06 15.22
C THR A 49 -11.45 -3.89 16.47
N GLU A 50 -11.24 -5.18 16.31
CA GLU A 50 -10.90 -6.10 17.39
C GLU A 50 -9.40 -6.36 17.40
N TYR A 51 -8.78 -6.20 18.58
CA TYR A 51 -7.36 -6.46 18.78
C TYR A 51 -7.16 -7.76 19.56
N PHE A 52 -6.15 -8.51 19.20
CA PHE A 52 -5.74 -9.72 19.92
C PHE A 52 -4.22 -9.78 19.98
N PRO A 53 -3.63 -10.54 20.96
CA PRO A 53 -2.19 -10.66 21.06
C PRO A 53 -1.58 -11.30 19.80
N ASN A 54 -0.44 -10.75 19.33
CA ASN A 54 0.26 -11.29 18.17
C ASN A 54 0.90 -12.64 18.57
N PRO A 55 0.54 -13.77 17.90
CA PRO A 55 1.09 -15.07 18.20
C PRO A 55 2.49 -15.30 17.63
N TYR A 56 3.03 -14.37 16.86
CA TYR A 56 4.30 -14.52 16.16
C TYR A 56 5.42 -13.79 16.89
N ASP A 57 6.49 -14.52 17.24
CA ASP A 57 7.71 -13.93 17.79
C ASP A 57 8.51 -13.24 16.68
N GLY A 58 9.24 -12.17 17.03
CA GLY A 58 10.10 -11.46 16.10
C GLY A 58 9.36 -10.65 15.03
N TYR A 59 8.07 -10.40 15.21
CA TYR A 59 7.27 -9.59 14.31
C TYR A 59 7.74 -8.13 14.32
N GLN A 60 7.91 -7.54 13.15
CA GLN A 60 8.29 -6.13 13.06
C GLN A 60 7.12 -5.22 13.42
N MET A 61 7.31 -4.40 14.45
CA MET A 61 6.28 -3.45 14.91
C MET A 61 6.22 -2.20 14.05
N HIS A 62 7.27 -1.91 13.29
CA HIS A 62 7.32 -0.75 12.39
C HIS A 62 8.07 -1.13 11.12
N THR A 63 7.47 -0.84 9.98
CA THR A 63 8.11 -0.99 8.67
C THR A 63 7.89 0.27 7.84
N GLN A 64 8.95 0.70 7.19
CA GLN A 64 8.90 1.86 6.32
C GLN A 64 9.97 1.71 5.26
N ALA A 65 9.59 1.75 3.98
CA ALA A 65 10.54 1.67 2.90
C ALA A 65 11.33 2.98 2.78
N ASN A 66 12.65 2.88 2.67
CA ASN A 66 13.47 4.02 2.27
C ASN A 66 13.57 4.01 0.74
N ILE A 67 12.93 4.98 0.10
CA ILE A 67 12.84 5.08 -1.36
C ILE A 67 13.65 6.23 -1.94
N ALA A 68 14.54 6.84 -1.16
CA ALA A 68 15.32 8.00 -1.60
C ALA A 68 16.14 7.69 -2.86
N GLU A 69 16.87 6.57 -2.88
CA GLU A 69 17.66 6.15 -4.04
C GLU A 69 16.79 5.75 -5.22
N THR A 70 15.62 5.18 -4.96
CA THR A 70 14.66 4.81 -6.00
C THR A 70 14.13 6.06 -6.72
N ILE A 71 13.80 7.08 -5.97
CA ILE A 71 13.37 8.37 -6.52
C ILE A 71 14.48 8.98 -7.37
N GLU A 72 15.69 9.01 -6.85
CA GLU A 72 16.84 9.63 -7.53
C GLU A 72 17.27 8.87 -8.79
N ASN A 73 17.44 7.55 -8.68
CA ASN A 73 18.07 6.76 -9.74
C ASN A 73 17.09 6.16 -10.75
N LEU A 74 15.84 5.96 -10.39
CA LEU A 74 14.80 5.48 -11.29
C LEU A 74 13.81 6.58 -11.72
N ASN A 75 13.92 7.77 -11.14
CA ASN A 75 12.92 8.82 -11.31
C ASN A 75 11.51 8.32 -10.91
N PHE A 76 11.46 7.45 -9.91
CA PHE A 76 10.22 6.89 -9.38
C PHE A 76 9.48 7.92 -8.55
N LYS A 77 8.17 8.00 -8.71
CA LYS A 77 7.32 8.85 -7.89
C LYS A 77 6.03 8.09 -7.53
N PRO A 78 5.84 7.72 -6.26
CA PRO A 78 4.58 7.09 -5.86
C PRO A 78 3.44 8.11 -6.02
N ASN A 79 2.41 7.73 -6.76
CA ASN A 79 1.30 8.63 -7.11
C ASN A 79 0.02 8.31 -6.36
N VAL A 80 -0.10 7.12 -5.77
CA VAL A 80 -1.33 6.64 -5.14
C VAL A 80 -1.10 6.46 -3.65
N THR A 81 -1.82 7.21 -2.83
CA THR A 81 -1.80 7.07 -1.36
C THR A 81 -2.53 5.80 -0.93
N LEU A 82 -2.40 5.42 0.34
CA LEU A 82 -3.15 4.30 0.92
C LEU A 82 -4.67 4.51 0.76
N GLU A 83 -5.15 5.71 1.05
CA GLU A 83 -6.56 6.08 0.91
C GLU A 83 -7.05 5.94 -0.53
N GLN A 84 -6.30 6.48 -1.47
CA GLN A 84 -6.63 6.42 -2.89
C GLN A 84 -6.60 4.98 -3.42
N GLY A 85 -5.59 4.20 -3.02
CA GLY A 85 -5.44 2.81 -3.44
C GLY A 85 -6.57 1.93 -2.96
N ILE A 86 -6.98 2.07 -1.71
CA ILE A 86 -8.13 1.34 -1.15
C ILE A 86 -9.40 1.73 -1.89
N LYS A 87 -9.62 3.01 -2.12
CA LYS A 87 -10.79 3.50 -2.86
C LYS A 87 -10.87 2.93 -4.28
N LEU A 88 -9.74 2.88 -4.99
CA LEU A 88 -9.67 2.31 -6.34
C LEU A 88 -9.93 0.80 -6.35
N TYR A 89 -9.57 0.11 -5.28
CA TYR A 89 -9.69 -1.35 -5.18
C TYR A 89 -11.00 -1.82 -4.53
N ILE A 90 -11.82 -0.89 -4.02
CA ILE A 90 -12.99 -1.24 -3.20
C ILE A 90 -14.05 -2.06 -3.98
N SER A 91 -14.21 -1.81 -5.27
CA SER A 91 -15.16 -2.56 -6.09
C SER A 91 -14.75 -4.03 -6.21
N GLU A 92 -13.46 -4.33 -6.33
CA GLU A 92 -12.94 -5.71 -6.33
C GLU A 92 -13.15 -6.39 -4.97
N ILE A 93 -12.93 -5.67 -3.88
CA ILE A 93 -13.16 -6.18 -2.53
C ILE A 93 -14.63 -6.56 -2.37
N LYS A 94 -15.55 -5.71 -2.78
CA LYS A 94 -16.98 -5.98 -2.73
C LYS A 94 -17.35 -7.19 -3.57
N LEU A 95 -16.82 -7.28 -4.77
CA LEU A 95 -17.08 -8.40 -5.68
C LEU A 95 -16.60 -9.73 -5.08
N LEU A 96 -15.38 -9.77 -4.52
CA LEU A 96 -14.79 -10.97 -3.91
C LEU A 96 -15.59 -11.47 -2.70
N HIS A 97 -16.27 -10.58 -2.00
CA HIS A 97 -17.06 -10.94 -0.81
C HIS A 97 -18.57 -11.00 -1.06
N GLY A 98 -18.98 -11.03 -2.33
CA GLY A 98 -20.39 -11.11 -2.69
C GLY A 98 -21.21 -9.88 -2.31
N MET A 99 -20.57 -8.74 -2.12
CA MET A 99 -21.24 -7.48 -1.80
C MET A 99 -21.68 -6.77 -3.09
N GLU A 100 -22.69 -5.90 -2.96
CA GLU A 100 -23.17 -5.11 -4.09
C GLU A 100 -22.10 -4.09 -4.53
N VAL A 101 -21.82 -4.05 -5.83
CA VAL A 101 -20.92 -3.09 -6.45
C VAL A 101 -21.76 -1.98 -7.09
N ILE A 102 -21.55 -0.76 -6.60
CA ILE A 102 -22.28 0.43 -7.07
C ILE A 102 -21.36 1.31 -7.89
#